data_44b0924f04292e6deb3f1cff7506edb1
#
_entry.id   44b0924f04292e6deb3f1cff7506edb1
#
_cell.length_a   1.000
_cell.length_b   1.000
_cell.length_c   1.000
_cell.angle_alpha   90.00
_cell.angle_beta   90.00
_cell.angle_gamma   90.00
#
_symmetry.space_group_name_H-M   'P 1'
#
loop_
_entity.id
_entity.type
_entity.pdbx_description
1 polymer ?
#
loop_
_entity_poly.entity_id
_entity_poly.type
_entity_poly.pdbx_seq_one_letter_code
_entity_poly.pdbx_strand_id
1 'polypeptide(L)'
;TCAVVIAVSTAGAMAGSLWNPVAGWCAVLPAFAAVIAAGVRVIARTPIGRAVALYCLGAVAPLSIAIAVILGAEPNRGVLTLGALIMSIGAVSVLIETWIRARILLYRIKDLHHALLRRFPELRDSDRSRAPTVLQASDHVSDVMDGLYLQVGAGQFDDGVAAPNDPVDRAARIARTVHDPLAHPILGAHWIVPPPDWSPPQWVALIARAHRSTSTAALDDSTSPDSATDTTAR
;
A
#
# COMPACT_ATOMS: atom_id res chain seq x y z
N THR A 1 -1.78 17.92 -10.24
CA THR A 1 -1.48 19.37 -10.03
C THR A 1 -0.08 19.62 -9.47
N CYS A 2 0.41 18.91 -8.46
CA CYS A 2 1.79 19.08 -7.93
C CYS A 2 2.88 18.83 -8.98
N ALA A 3 2.76 17.79 -9.79
CA ALA A 3 3.76 17.48 -10.82
C ALA A 3 3.90 18.61 -11.87
N VAL A 4 2.79 19.25 -12.24
CA VAL A 4 2.79 20.39 -13.17
C VAL A 4 3.50 21.60 -12.55
N VAL A 5 3.25 21.89 -11.28
CA VAL A 5 3.92 23.00 -10.57
C VAL A 5 5.42 22.76 -10.48
N ILE A 6 5.86 21.53 -10.18
CA ILE A 6 7.27 21.17 -10.14
C ILE A 6 7.91 21.29 -11.53
N ALA A 7 7.27 20.78 -12.58
CA ALA A 7 7.79 20.84 -13.94
C ALA A 7 7.91 22.29 -14.45
N VAL A 8 6.90 23.13 -14.22
CA VAL A 8 6.91 24.55 -14.61
C VAL A 8 7.98 25.32 -13.83
N SER A 9 8.10 25.06 -12.52
CA SER A 9 9.11 25.72 -11.68
C SER A 9 10.54 25.33 -12.05
N THR A 10 10.80 24.06 -12.39
CA THR A 10 12.14 23.64 -12.84
C THR A 10 12.50 24.21 -14.21
N ALA A 11 11.56 24.25 -15.15
CA ALA A 11 11.77 24.90 -16.46
C ALA A 11 12.02 26.40 -16.31
N GLY A 12 11.24 27.08 -15.46
CA GLY A 12 11.43 28.50 -15.15
C GLY A 12 12.74 28.81 -14.46
N ALA A 13 13.21 27.94 -13.56
CA ALA A 13 14.49 28.07 -12.89
C ALA A 13 15.67 27.93 -13.87
N MET A 14 15.60 26.97 -14.80
CA MET A 14 16.64 26.79 -15.85
C MET A 14 16.69 28.00 -16.79
N ALA A 15 15.56 28.50 -17.26
CA ALA A 15 15.50 29.68 -18.13
C ALA A 15 15.94 30.96 -17.40
N GLY A 16 15.53 31.16 -16.15
CA GLY A 16 15.84 32.32 -15.34
C GLY A 16 17.31 32.40 -14.92
N SER A 17 17.96 31.25 -14.64
CA SER A 17 19.36 31.20 -14.21
C SER A 17 20.35 31.69 -15.30
N LEU A 18 19.95 31.63 -16.57
CA LEU A 18 20.76 32.11 -17.71
C LEU A 18 20.79 33.64 -17.80
N TRP A 19 19.78 34.32 -17.24
CA TRP A 19 19.61 35.78 -17.39
C TRP A 19 19.78 36.53 -16.07
N ASN A 20 19.32 35.96 -14.98
CA ASN A 20 19.44 36.57 -13.64
C ASN A 20 19.31 35.45 -12.57
N PRO A 21 20.32 35.27 -11.71
CA PRO A 21 20.30 34.23 -10.66
C PRO A 21 19.12 34.42 -9.68
N VAL A 22 18.72 35.65 -9.38
CA VAL A 22 17.59 35.93 -8.48
C VAL A 22 16.26 35.44 -9.10
N ALA A 23 16.07 35.64 -10.41
CA ALA A 23 14.88 35.14 -11.11
C ALA A 23 14.77 33.60 -11.07
N GLY A 24 15.91 32.90 -11.19
CA GLY A 24 15.96 31.44 -11.03
C GLY A 24 15.50 30.99 -9.65
N TRP A 25 15.97 31.63 -8.58
CA TRP A 25 15.56 31.30 -7.23
C TRP A 25 14.08 31.61 -6.95
N CYS A 26 13.55 32.73 -7.47
CA CYS A 26 12.12 33.03 -7.37
C CYS A 26 11.22 31.96 -8.02
N ALA A 27 11.67 31.38 -9.14
CA ALA A 27 10.90 30.33 -9.82
C ALA A 27 10.88 28.98 -9.05
N VAL A 28 11.94 28.70 -8.25
CA VAL A 28 12.05 27.47 -7.46
C VAL A 28 11.24 27.52 -6.14
N LEU A 29 11.05 28.70 -5.57
CA LEU A 29 10.32 28.88 -4.32
C LEU A 29 8.94 28.19 -4.27
N PRO A 30 8.04 28.39 -5.26
CA PRO A 30 6.71 27.76 -5.21
C PRO A 30 6.79 26.23 -5.29
N ALA A 31 7.81 25.66 -5.95
CA ALA A 31 7.98 24.20 -6.00
C ALA A 31 8.31 23.64 -4.62
N PHE A 32 9.27 24.23 -3.90
CA PHE A 32 9.62 23.78 -2.54
C PHE A 32 8.48 24.01 -1.56
N ALA A 33 7.78 25.13 -1.63
CA ALA A 33 6.61 25.40 -0.81
C ALA A 33 5.49 24.36 -1.05
N ALA A 34 5.23 24.01 -2.32
CA ALA A 34 4.24 23.01 -2.70
C ALA A 34 4.63 21.61 -2.19
N VAL A 35 5.92 21.25 -2.30
CA VAL A 35 6.44 19.96 -1.79
C VAL A 35 6.26 19.88 -0.27
N ILE A 36 6.63 20.92 0.47
CA ILE A 36 6.48 20.94 1.94
C ILE A 36 5.00 20.88 2.32
N ALA A 37 4.14 21.68 1.69
CA ALA A 37 2.71 21.69 1.96
C ALA A 37 2.04 20.35 1.67
N ALA A 38 2.41 19.69 0.56
CA ALA A 38 1.94 18.35 0.22
C ALA A 38 2.46 17.31 1.24
N GLY A 39 3.74 17.42 1.60
CA GLY A 39 4.38 16.52 2.57
C GLY A 39 3.74 16.57 3.94
N VAL A 40 3.44 17.76 4.47
CA VAL A 40 2.76 17.93 5.77
C VAL A 40 1.40 17.24 5.78
N ARG A 41 0.63 17.31 4.69
CA ARG A 41 -0.66 16.62 4.56
C ARG A 41 -0.51 15.09 4.55
N VAL A 42 0.54 14.59 3.92
CA VAL A 42 0.85 13.15 3.86
C VAL A 42 1.32 12.64 5.21
N ILE A 43 2.18 13.39 5.93
CA ILE A 43 2.67 13.03 7.27
C ILE A 43 1.51 12.79 8.25
N ALA A 44 0.47 13.66 8.19
CA ALA A 44 -0.67 13.57 9.08
C ALA A 44 -1.61 12.39 8.78
N ARG A 45 -1.56 11.81 7.58
CA ARG A 45 -2.57 10.85 7.09
C ARG A 45 -2.03 9.47 6.74
N THR A 46 -0.71 9.31 6.63
CA THR A 46 -0.13 8.06 6.15
C THR A 46 0.99 7.56 7.05
N PRO A 47 1.14 6.23 7.13
CA PRO A 47 2.23 5.62 7.89
C PRO A 47 3.63 5.83 7.26
N ILE A 48 3.72 6.38 6.04
CA ILE A 48 4.98 6.78 5.37
C ILE A 48 5.48 8.14 5.88
N GLY A 49 4.78 8.74 6.83
CA GLY A 49 5.03 10.10 7.29
C GLY A 49 6.48 10.39 7.71
N ARG A 50 7.21 9.40 8.26
CA ARG A 50 8.61 9.59 8.70
C ARG A 50 9.57 9.85 7.54
N ALA A 51 9.47 9.08 6.46
CA ALA A 51 10.32 9.25 5.29
C ALA A 51 9.99 10.55 4.55
N VAL A 52 8.70 10.89 4.45
CA VAL A 52 8.24 12.16 3.89
C VAL A 52 8.67 13.35 4.77
N ALA A 53 8.66 13.22 6.09
CA ALA A 53 9.14 14.25 7.00
C ALA A 53 10.64 14.54 6.78
N LEU A 54 11.46 13.49 6.61
CA LEU A 54 12.89 13.64 6.32
C LEU A 54 13.13 14.36 4.98
N TYR A 55 12.35 14.00 3.96
CA TYR A 55 12.40 14.69 2.66
C TYR A 55 12.01 16.17 2.77
N CYS A 56 10.94 16.49 3.49
CA CYS A 56 10.49 17.86 3.71
C CYS A 56 11.53 18.66 4.52
N LEU A 57 12.16 18.05 5.51
CA LEU A 57 13.24 18.69 6.28
C LEU A 57 14.41 19.07 5.37
N GLY A 58 14.81 18.20 4.45
CA GLY A 58 15.83 18.49 3.45
C GLY A 58 15.43 19.64 2.50
N ALA A 59 14.14 19.76 2.18
CA ALA A 59 13.63 20.83 1.32
C ALA A 59 13.61 22.23 2.00
N VAL A 60 13.64 22.29 3.32
CA VAL A 60 13.70 23.57 4.06
C VAL A 60 15.02 24.32 3.80
N ALA A 61 16.14 23.58 3.69
CA ALA A 61 17.46 24.21 3.48
C ALA A 61 17.52 24.98 2.14
N PRO A 62 17.22 24.41 0.96
CA PRO A 62 17.21 25.17 -0.29
C PRO A 62 16.13 26.29 -0.30
N LEU A 63 15.01 26.10 0.39
CA LEU A 63 13.99 27.15 0.53
C LEU A 63 14.54 28.34 1.31
N SER A 64 15.21 28.13 2.44
CA SER A 64 15.80 29.20 3.26
C SER A 64 16.91 29.95 2.52
N ILE A 65 17.72 29.23 1.72
CA ILE A 65 18.75 29.85 0.91
C ILE A 65 18.13 30.67 -0.24
N ALA A 66 17.08 30.15 -0.89
CA ALA A 66 16.40 30.89 -1.94
C ALA A 66 15.88 32.25 -1.41
N ILE A 67 15.30 32.25 -0.21
CA ILE A 67 14.84 33.50 0.45
C ILE A 67 16.05 34.40 0.76
N ALA A 68 17.15 33.86 1.31
CA ALA A 68 18.33 34.64 1.65
C ALA A 68 18.97 35.29 0.41
N VAL A 69 19.06 34.58 -0.71
CA VAL A 69 19.58 35.09 -1.98
C VAL A 69 18.70 36.22 -2.54
N ILE A 70 17.39 36.09 -2.44
CA ILE A 70 16.45 37.13 -2.84
C ILE A 70 16.63 38.39 -2.00
N LEU A 71 16.98 38.25 -0.73
CA LEU A 71 17.29 39.36 0.20
C LEU A 71 18.72 39.88 0.03
N GLY A 72 19.49 39.41 -0.96
CA GLY A 72 20.82 39.89 -1.28
C GLY A 72 21.98 39.18 -0.55
N ALA A 73 21.70 38.08 0.14
CA ALA A 73 22.76 37.31 0.79
C ALA A 73 23.45 36.36 -0.21
N GLU A 74 24.74 36.13 -0.01
CA GLU A 74 25.48 35.14 -0.80
C GLU A 74 25.06 33.72 -0.44
N PRO A 75 24.84 32.83 -1.44
CA PRO A 75 24.44 31.43 -1.21
C PRO A 75 25.57 30.65 -0.54
N ASN A 76 25.31 30.13 0.65
CA ASN A 76 26.24 29.23 1.32
C ASN A 76 26.21 27.83 0.68
N ARG A 77 27.25 27.48 -0.06
CA ARG A 77 27.37 26.19 -0.76
C ARG A 77 27.29 24.98 0.19
N GLY A 78 27.85 25.09 1.40
CA GLY A 78 27.82 24.00 2.39
C GLY A 78 26.39 23.67 2.82
N VAL A 79 25.56 24.69 3.06
CA VAL A 79 24.16 24.50 3.45
C VAL A 79 23.35 23.90 2.29
N LEU A 80 23.60 24.33 1.05
CA LEU A 80 22.97 23.73 -0.14
C LEU A 80 23.30 22.25 -0.29
N THR A 81 24.60 21.91 -0.16
CA THR A 81 25.05 20.52 -0.29
C THR A 81 24.43 19.64 0.81
N LEU A 82 24.40 20.13 2.04
CA LEU A 82 23.78 19.40 3.15
C LEU A 82 22.28 19.21 2.94
N GLY A 83 21.58 20.26 2.51
CA GLY A 83 20.15 20.17 2.19
C GLY A 83 19.86 19.18 1.06
N ALA A 84 20.64 19.20 0.00
CA ALA A 84 20.53 18.24 -1.12
C ALA A 84 20.80 16.80 -0.66
N LEU A 85 21.78 16.59 0.22
CA LEU A 85 22.06 15.27 0.80
C LEU A 85 20.89 14.75 1.63
N ILE A 86 20.36 15.57 2.52
CA ILE A 86 19.19 15.19 3.35
C ILE A 86 17.97 14.90 2.47
N MET A 87 17.69 15.71 1.45
CA MET A 87 16.62 15.44 0.48
C MET A 87 16.80 14.12 -0.24
N SER A 88 18.02 13.82 -0.70
CA SER A 88 18.34 12.58 -1.39
C SER A 88 18.13 11.37 -0.50
N ILE A 89 18.59 11.44 0.75
CA ILE A 89 18.35 10.38 1.75
C ILE A 89 16.85 10.22 2.01
N GLY A 90 16.10 11.32 2.13
CA GLY A 90 14.65 11.29 2.30
C GLY A 90 13.95 10.63 1.11
N ALA A 91 14.30 10.98 -0.12
CA ALA A 91 13.73 10.39 -1.33
C ALA A 91 14.00 8.89 -1.41
N VAL A 92 15.22 8.46 -1.16
CA VAL A 92 15.62 7.03 -1.12
C VAL A 92 14.84 6.30 -0.02
N SER A 93 14.69 6.91 1.16
CA SER A 93 13.92 6.33 2.28
C SER A 93 12.46 6.09 1.90
N VAL A 94 11.82 7.01 1.18
CA VAL A 94 10.43 6.83 0.69
C VAL A 94 10.35 5.65 -0.27
N LEU A 95 11.28 5.52 -1.20
CA LEU A 95 11.32 4.41 -2.16
C LEU A 95 11.51 3.07 -1.45
N ILE A 96 12.46 3.00 -0.52
CA ILE A 96 12.73 1.79 0.26
C ILE A 96 11.51 1.42 1.10
N GLU A 97 10.90 2.36 1.80
CA GLU A 97 9.71 2.11 2.63
C GLU A 97 8.54 1.60 1.79
N THR A 98 8.29 2.21 0.64
CA THR A 98 7.23 1.78 -0.30
C THR A 98 7.50 0.36 -0.81
N TRP A 99 8.75 0.07 -1.19
CA TRP A 99 9.14 -1.27 -1.63
C TRP A 99 9.01 -2.32 -0.54
N ILE A 100 9.46 -2.04 0.69
CA ILE A 100 9.32 -2.94 1.84
C ILE A 100 7.85 -3.24 2.12
N ARG A 101 6.99 -2.23 2.11
CA ARG A 101 5.55 -2.39 2.34
C ARG A 101 4.90 -3.25 1.28
N ALA A 102 5.22 -3.02 0.00
CA ALA A 102 4.75 -3.86 -1.09
C ALA A 102 5.20 -5.32 -0.92
N ARG A 103 6.46 -5.53 -0.52
CA ARG A 103 7.03 -6.86 -0.28
C ARG A 103 6.34 -7.58 0.89
N ILE A 104 6.11 -6.88 1.99
CA ILE A 104 5.39 -7.42 3.15
C ILE A 104 3.95 -7.77 2.77
N LEU A 105 3.27 -6.92 2.00
CA LEU A 105 1.92 -7.18 1.54
C LEU A 105 1.88 -8.44 0.67
N LEU A 106 2.74 -8.55 -0.34
CA LEU A 106 2.85 -9.74 -1.19
C LEU A 106 3.07 -11.01 -0.37
N TYR A 107 3.96 -10.97 0.62
CA TYR A 107 4.21 -12.11 1.51
C TYR A 107 2.96 -12.47 2.32
N ARG A 108 2.23 -11.47 2.82
CA ARG A 108 1.03 -11.69 3.63
C ARG A 108 -0.13 -12.29 2.85
N ILE A 109 -0.31 -11.92 1.59
CA ILE A 109 -1.44 -12.38 0.75
C ILE A 109 -1.13 -13.63 -0.06
N LYS A 110 0.14 -14.06 -0.09
CA LYS A 110 0.64 -15.16 -0.94
C LYS A 110 -0.22 -16.42 -0.86
N ASP A 111 -0.51 -16.89 0.36
CA ASP A 111 -1.21 -18.17 0.57
C ASP A 111 -2.66 -18.10 0.09
N LEU A 112 -3.36 -17.00 0.40
CA LEU A 112 -4.71 -16.72 -0.08
C LEU A 112 -4.75 -16.60 -1.61
N HIS A 113 -3.81 -15.84 -2.20
CA HIS A 113 -3.69 -15.68 -3.65
C HIS A 113 -3.46 -17.03 -4.33
N HIS A 114 -2.55 -17.87 -3.83
CA HIS A 114 -2.32 -19.19 -4.38
C HIS A 114 -3.54 -20.13 -4.23
N ALA A 115 -4.29 -20.02 -3.15
CA ALA A 115 -5.51 -20.81 -2.96
C ALA A 115 -6.57 -20.45 -4.02
N LEU A 116 -6.75 -19.15 -4.28
CA LEU A 116 -7.68 -18.66 -5.31
C LEU A 116 -7.21 -18.98 -6.73
N LEU A 117 -5.92 -18.81 -7.05
CA LEU A 117 -5.38 -19.15 -8.37
C LEU A 117 -5.45 -20.65 -8.70
N ARG A 118 -5.42 -21.51 -7.70
CA ARG A 118 -5.64 -22.95 -7.92
C ARG A 118 -7.08 -23.26 -8.30
N ARG A 119 -8.02 -22.47 -7.79
CA ARG A 119 -9.45 -22.65 -8.06
C ARG A 119 -9.88 -21.96 -9.37
N PHE A 120 -9.30 -20.79 -9.64
CA PHE A 120 -9.61 -19.93 -10.78
C PHE A 120 -8.34 -19.68 -11.59
N PRO A 121 -7.88 -20.67 -12.38
CA PRO A 121 -6.64 -20.55 -13.17
C PRO A 121 -6.70 -19.44 -14.24
N GLU A 122 -7.89 -19.02 -14.64
CA GLU A 122 -8.12 -17.90 -15.57
C GLU A 122 -7.63 -16.54 -15.05
N LEU A 123 -7.49 -16.39 -13.73
CA LEU A 123 -6.91 -15.17 -13.13
C LEU A 123 -5.40 -15.09 -13.32
N ARG A 124 -4.76 -16.15 -13.79
CA ARG A 124 -3.32 -16.18 -14.01
C ARG A 124 -2.96 -15.48 -15.32
N ASP A 125 -2.60 -14.23 -15.25
CA ASP A 125 -2.04 -13.49 -16.37
C ASP A 125 -0.51 -13.66 -16.40
N SER A 126 0.00 -14.29 -17.46
CA SER A 126 1.42 -14.64 -17.62
C SER A 126 2.34 -13.42 -17.83
N ASP A 127 1.79 -12.28 -18.26
CA ASP A 127 2.59 -11.09 -18.56
C ASP A 127 2.91 -10.22 -17.32
N ARG A 128 2.18 -10.41 -16.22
CA ARG A 128 2.34 -9.62 -15.00
C ARG A 128 3.61 -9.93 -14.18
N SER A 129 4.27 -11.05 -14.43
CA SER A 129 5.46 -11.48 -13.66
C SER A 129 6.68 -10.57 -13.80
N ARG A 130 6.69 -9.65 -14.78
CA ARG A 130 7.78 -8.69 -15.03
C ARG A 130 7.54 -7.30 -14.45
N ALA A 131 6.40 -7.07 -13.81
CA ALA A 131 6.07 -5.76 -13.25
C ALA A 131 6.94 -5.41 -12.03
N PRO A 132 7.22 -4.12 -11.76
CA PRO A 132 7.84 -3.67 -10.53
C PRO A 132 7.06 -4.13 -9.30
N THR A 133 7.76 -4.43 -8.19
CA THR A 133 7.16 -5.02 -6.96
C THR A 133 5.92 -4.28 -6.45
N VAL A 134 5.88 -2.96 -6.60
CA VAL A 134 4.73 -2.15 -6.16
C VAL A 134 3.51 -2.39 -7.04
N LEU A 135 3.67 -2.44 -8.36
CA LEU A 135 2.60 -2.76 -9.29
C LEU A 135 2.15 -4.21 -9.11
N GLN A 136 3.08 -5.14 -8.96
CA GLN A 136 2.78 -6.53 -8.67
C GLN A 136 1.94 -6.70 -7.39
N ALA A 137 2.21 -5.91 -6.33
CA ALA A 137 1.41 -5.94 -5.12
C ALA A 137 -0.04 -5.45 -5.37
N SER A 138 -0.21 -4.43 -6.20
CA SER A 138 -1.54 -3.94 -6.61
C SER A 138 -2.29 -4.99 -7.42
N ASP A 139 -1.61 -5.60 -8.39
CA ASP A 139 -2.20 -6.64 -9.25
C ASP A 139 -2.64 -7.85 -8.44
N HIS A 140 -1.81 -8.34 -7.52
CA HIS A 140 -2.19 -9.46 -6.64
C HIS A 140 -3.37 -9.12 -5.72
N VAL A 141 -3.50 -7.88 -5.24
CA VAL A 141 -4.69 -7.44 -4.49
C VAL A 141 -5.93 -7.50 -5.38
N SER A 142 -5.84 -7.03 -6.62
CA SER A 142 -6.93 -7.12 -7.59
C SER A 142 -7.30 -8.58 -7.89
N ASP A 143 -6.31 -9.43 -8.18
CA ASP A 143 -6.54 -10.85 -8.45
C ASP A 143 -7.24 -11.56 -7.27
N VAL A 144 -6.86 -11.22 -6.04
CA VAL A 144 -7.53 -11.77 -4.84
C VAL A 144 -8.97 -11.27 -4.74
N MET A 145 -9.21 -9.98 -4.99
CA MET A 145 -10.58 -9.43 -4.97
C MET A 145 -11.45 -10.05 -6.06
N ASP A 146 -10.92 -10.19 -7.26
CA ASP A 146 -11.61 -10.83 -8.40
C ASP A 146 -11.89 -12.31 -8.13
N GLY A 147 -10.92 -13.04 -7.58
CA GLY A 147 -11.08 -14.43 -7.18
C GLY A 147 -12.14 -14.62 -6.10
N LEU A 148 -12.18 -13.76 -5.09
CA LEU A 148 -13.22 -13.77 -4.08
C LEU A 148 -14.59 -13.44 -4.69
N TYR A 149 -14.65 -12.48 -5.61
CA TYR A 149 -15.88 -12.12 -6.31
C TYR A 149 -16.41 -13.26 -7.18
N LEU A 150 -15.54 -13.95 -7.91
CA LEU A 150 -15.91 -15.15 -8.68
C LEU A 150 -16.40 -16.27 -7.77
N GLN A 151 -15.79 -16.44 -6.60
CA GLN A 151 -16.19 -17.48 -5.64
C GLN A 151 -17.61 -17.30 -5.09
N VAL A 152 -18.09 -16.06 -4.97
CA VAL A 152 -19.48 -15.75 -4.59
C VAL A 152 -20.44 -15.68 -5.79
N GLY A 153 -20.06 -16.26 -6.93
CA GLY A 153 -20.90 -16.31 -8.13
C GLY A 153 -21.06 -14.97 -8.83
N ALA A 154 -20.02 -14.11 -8.77
CA ALA A 154 -19.98 -12.81 -9.43
C ALA A 154 -21.22 -11.91 -9.15
N GLY A 155 -21.77 -12.01 -7.93
CA GLY A 155 -22.93 -11.22 -7.54
C GLY A 155 -24.29 -11.76 -8.06
N GLN A 156 -24.30 -12.95 -8.66
CA GLN A 156 -25.55 -13.58 -9.13
C GLN A 156 -26.41 -14.11 -7.98
N PHE A 157 -25.80 -14.35 -6.83
CA PHE A 157 -26.48 -14.85 -5.64
C PHE A 157 -26.42 -13.77 -4.57
N ASP A 158 -27.58 -13.40 -4.06
CA ASP A 158 -27.70 -12.59 -2.84
C ASP A 158 -28.56 -13.41 -1.87
N ASP A 159 -27.97 -13.82 -0.76
CA ASP A 159 -28.65 -14.57 0.28
C ASP A 159 -29.50 -13.66 1.19
N GLY A 160 -29.49 -12.36 0.95
CA GLY A 160 -30.19 -11.35 1.75
C GLY A 160 -29.66 -11.24 3.19
N VAL A 161 -28.59 -11.97 3.53
CA VAL A 161 -27.99 -11.93 4.85
C VAL A 161 -27.05 -10.73 4.96
N ALA A 162 -27.31 -9.85 5.91
CA ALA A 162 -26.47 -8.69 6.14
C ALA A 162 -25.06 -9.10 6.56
N ALA A 163 -24.04 -8.48 5.93
CA ALA A 163 -22.65 -8.68 6.34
C ALA A 163 -22.45 -8.19 7.79
N PRO A 164 -21.62 -8.89 8.60
CA PRO A 164 -21.27 -8.41 9.92
C PRO A 164 -20.65 -7.00 9.85
N ASN A 165 -21.02 -6.17 10.83
CA ASN A 165 -20.44 -4.83 10.93
C ASN A 165 -18.97 -4.86 11.35
N ASP A 166 -18.55 -5.88 12.11
CA ASP A 166 -17.15 -6.06 12.48
C ASP A 166 -16.34 -6.59 11.29
N PRO A 167 -15.32 -5.85 10.83
CA PRO A 167 -14.44 -6.27 9.74
C PRO A 167 -13.71 -7.58 10.03
N VAL A 168 -13.38 -7.86 11.29
CA VAL A 168 -12.62 -9.08 11.67
C VAL A 168 -13.51 -10.31 11.52
N ASP A 169 -14.73 -10.27 12.03
CA ASP A 169 -15.70 -11.36 11.91
C ASP A 169 -16.06 -11.62 10.44
N ARG A 170 -16.23 -10.54 9.68
CA ARG A 170 -16.51 -10.61 8.25
C ARG A 170 -15.35 -11.25 7.48
N ALA A 171 -14.09 -10.84 7.74
CA ALA A 171 -12.91 -11.43 7.13
C ALA A 171 -12.75 -12.91 7.51
N ALA A 172 -13.04 -13.28 8.77
CA ALA A 172 -12.99 -14.66 9.23
C ALA A 172 -14.03 -15.56 8.54
N ARG A 173 -15.22 -15.03 8.26
CA ARG A 173 -16.23 -15.77 7.50
C ARG A 173 -15.83 -15.97 6.05
N ILE A 174 -15.34 -14.92 5.38
CA ILE A 174 -14.82 -15.02 4.01
C ILE A 174 -13.68 -16.05 3.94
N ALA A 175 -12.75 -16.02 4.89
CA ALA A 175 -11.64 -16.96 4.95
C ALA A 175 -12.10 -18.42 5.08
N ARG A 176 -13.13 -18.70 5.89
CA ARG A 176 -13.73 -20.03 6.01
C ARG A 176 -14.37 -20.51 4.70
N THR A 177 -15.08 -19.61 4.01
CA THR A 177 -15.66 -19.89 2.69
C THR A 177 -14.58 -20.20 1.65
N VAL A 178 -13.42 -19.54 1.71
CA VAL A 178 -12.28 -19.84 0.83
C VAL A 178 -11.69 -21.20 1.16
N HIS A 179 -11.61 -21.57 2.44
CA HIS A 179 -11.07 -22.85 2.87
C HIS A 179 -11.99 -24.02 2.50
N ASP A 180 -13.26 -23.94 2.86
CA ASP A 180 -14.28 -24.93 2.56
C ASP A 180 -15.58 -24.28 2.07
N PRO A 181 -15.74 -24.14 0.74
CA PRO A 181 -16.92 -23.49 0.16
C PRO A 181 -18.20 -24.34 0.25
N LEU A 182 -18.07 -25.65 0.46
CA LEU A 182 -19.22 -26.54 0.56
C LEU A 182 -19.81 -26.54 1.97
N ALA A 183 -18.98 -26.51 3.00
CA ALA A 183 -19.43 -26.46 4.39
C ALA A 183 -19.91 -25.04 4.80
N HIS A 184 -19.40 -24.02 4.14
CA HIS A 184 -19.72 -22.62 4.46
C HIS A 184 -20.33 -21.93 3.22
N PRO A 185 -21.66 -21.99 3.07
CA PRO A 185 -22.35 -21.41 1.92
C PRO A 185 -22.11 -19.90 1.81
N ILE A 186 -22.16 -19.47 0.62
CA ILE A 186 -21.74 -18.21 0.08
C ILE A 186 -22.61 -17.07 0.52
N LEU A 187 -21.86 -16.07 0.78
CA LEU A 187 -22.15 -14.72 1.13
C LEU A 187 -22.34 -13.91 -0.17
N GLY A 188 -23.30 -13.04 -0.22
CA GLY A 188 -23.49 -12.16 -1.38
C GLY A 188 -22.25 -11.30 -1.67
N ALA A 189 -22.14 -10.76 -2.87
CA ALA A 189 -20.99 -9.95 -3.31
C ALA A 189 -20.71 -8.74 -2.40
N HIS A 190 -21.72 -8.23 -1.72
CA HIS A 190 -21.61 -7.14 -0.76
C HIS A 190 -20.68 -7.45 0.44
N TRP A 191 -20.44 -8.75 0.74
CA TRP A 191 -19.51 -9.17 1.77
C TRP A 191 -18.04 -8.93 1.40
N ILE A 192 -17.72 -8.90 0.12
CA ILE A 192 -16.34 -8.76 -0.37
C ILE A 192 -15.93 -7.30 -0.47
N VAL A 193 -16.88 -6.39 -0.66
CA VAL A 193 -16.59 -4.96 -0.75
C VAL A 193 -15.90 -4.47 0.52
N PRO A 194 -14.75 -3.78 0.44
CA PRO A 194 -14.07 -3.25 1.62
C PRO A 194 -15.00 -2.36 2.46
N PRO A 195 -14.94 -2.43 3.80
CA PRO A 195 -15.63 -1.47 4.64
C PRO A 195 -15.20 -0.02 4.34
N PRO A 196 -16.03 1.01 4.61
CA PRO A 196 -15.77 2.39 4.21
C PRO A 196 -14.42 2.96 4.66
N ASP A 197 -13.93 2.53 5.83
CA ASP A 197 -12.67 3.02 6.43
C ASP A 197 -11.44 2.18 6.03
N TRP A 198 -11.62 1.17 5.17
CA TRP A 198 -10.57 0.23 4.80
C TRP A 198 -10.18 0.38 3.33
N SER A 199 -8.86 0.47 3.08
CA SER A 199 -8.36 0.36 1.71
C SER A 199 -8.36 -1.10 1.24
N PRO A 200 -8.52 -1.38 -0.08
CA PRO A 200 -8.49 -2.75 -0.61
C PRO A 200 -7.26 -3.57 -0.17
N PRO A 201 -6.02 -3.03 -0.15
CA PRO A 201 -4.87 -3.78 0.35
C PRO A 201 -4.96 -4.15 1.84
N GLN A 202 -5.51 -3.27 2.67
CA GLN A 202 -5.70 -3.54 4.10
C GLN A 202 -6.76 -4.62 4.30
N TRP A 203 -7.86 -4.54 3.55
CA TRP A 203 -8.95 -5.51 3.58
C TRP A 203 -8.47 -6.90 3.17
N VAL A 204 -7.80 -7.02 2.03
CA VAL A 204 -7.22 -8.30 1.55
C VAL A 204 -6.20 -8.86 2.55
N ALA A 205 -5.37 -8.01 3.17
CA ALA A 205 -4.42 -8.45 4.18
C ALA A 205 -5.11 -9.00 5.44
N LEU A 206 -6.26 -8.44 5.84
CA LEU A 206 -7.07 -8.93 6.95
C LEU A 206 -7.67 -10.31 6.62
N ILE A 207 -8.28 -10.48 5.44
CA ILE A 207 -8.79 -11.76 4.96
C ILE A 207 -7.67 -12.81 4.90
N ALA A 208 -6.51 -12.46 4.35
CA ALA A 208 -5.37 -13.36 4.28
C ALA A 208 -4.84 -13.78 5.66
N ARG A 209 -4.90 -12.87 6.65
CA ARG A 209 -4.56 -13.20 8.04
C ARG A 209 -5.55 -14.21 8.62
N ALA A 210 -6.85 -13.99 8.42
CA ALA A 210 -7.88 -14.91 8.87
C ALA A 210 -7.77 -16.28 8.20
N HIS A 211 -7.45 -16.30 6.89
CA HIS A 211 -7.25 -17.55 6.13
C HIS A 211 -6.08 -18.39 6.70
N ARG A 212 -4.95 -17.76 7.06
CA ARG A 212 -3.84 -18.46 7.70
C ARG A 212 -4.22 -19.05 9.07
N SER A 213 -4.95 -18.29 9.90
CA SER A 213 -5.38 -18.79 11.21
C SER A 213 -6.33 -20.00 11.09
N THR A 214 -7.23 -19.98 10.11
CA THR A 214 -8.12 -21.12 9.82
C THR A 214 -7.33 -22.36 9.35
N SER A 215 -6.33 -22.17 8.48
CA SER A 215 -5.49 -23.27 7.99
C SER A 215 -4.65 -23.90 9.11
N THR A 216 -4.12 -23.09 10.04
CA THR A 216 -3.36 -23.60 11.18
C THR A 216 -4.24 -24.40 12.13
N ALA A 217 -5.44 -23.92 12.46
CA ALA A 217 -6.38 -24.60 13.32
C ALA A 217 -6.81 -25.97 12.75
N ALA A 218 -7.00 -26.07 11.43
CA ALA A 218 -7.33 -27.32 10.76
C ALA A 218 -6.18 -28.36 10.81
N LEU A 219 -4.94 -27.90 10.81
CA LEU A 219 -3.77 -28.80 10.95
C LEU A 219 -3.63 -29.32 12.38
N ASP A 220 -3.86 -28.49 13.38
CA ASP A 220 -3.78 -28.89 14.79
C ASP A 220 -4.85 -29.94 15.14
N ASP A 221 -6.07 -29.79 14.62
CA ASP A 221 -7.17 -30.73 14.81
C ASP A 221 -6.88 -32.10 14.13
N SER A 222 -6.22 -32.08 12.97
CA SER A 222 -5.82 -33.29 12.26
C SER A 222 -4.64 -34.03 12.91
N THR A 223 -3.87 -33.35 13.76
CA THR A 223 -2.64 -33.93 14.40
C THR A 223 -2.91 -34.42 15.83
N SER A 224 -4.09 -34.15 16.40
CA SER A 224 -4.50 -34.72 17.71
C SER A 224 -4.83 -36.22 17.53
N PRO A 225 -3.94 -37.14 17.93
CA PRO A 225 -4.23 -38.57 17.82
C PRO A 225 -5.34 -38.90 18.81
N ASP A 226 -6.44 -39.30 18.21
CA ASP A 226 -7.68 -39.72 18.80
C ASP A 226 -7.47 -40.58 20.07
N SER A 227 -8.15 -40.15 21.10
CA SER A 227 -8.44 -40.95 22.29
C SER A 227 -9.42 -42.12 21.96
N ALA A 228 -9.16 -42.83 20.87
CA ALA A 228 -9.87 -44.03 20.47
C ALA A 228 -9.13 -45.28 20.93
N THR A 229 -9.04 -45.49 22.24
CA THR A 229 -8.86 -46.84 22.80
C THR A 229 -9.19 -46.81 24.28
N ASP A 230 -10.43 -47.02 24.63
CA ASP A 230 -10.75 -47.87 25.77
C ASP A 230 -12.24 -48.24 25.77
N THR A 231 -12.63 -49.21 24.96
CA THR A 231 -13.84 -49.99 25.24
C THR A 231 -13.63 -51.42 24.77
N THR A 232 -12.69 -52.13 25.47
CA THR A 232 -12.70 -53.57 25.43
C THR A 232 -12.44 -54.07 26.85
N ALA A 233 -13.47 -54.35 27.60
CA ALA A 233 -13.52 -55.36 28.65
C ALA A 233 -14.82 -55.27 29.47
N ARG A 234 -15.85 -55.96 29.07
CA ARG A 234 -16.56 -56.95 29.93
C ARG A 234 -17.80 -57.49 29.26
#